data_d5f75dc0cc268d3f5c866bebab4fbf9f
#
_entry.id   d5f75dc0cc268d3f5c866bebab4fbf9f
#
_cell.length_a   1.000
_cell.length_b   1.000
_cell.length_c   1.000
_cell.angle_alpha   90.00
_cell.angle_beta   90.00
_cell.angle_gamma   90.00
#
_symmetry.space_group_name_H-M   'P 1'
#
loop_
_entity.id
_entity.type
_entity.pdbx_description
1 polymer ?
#
loop_
_entity_poly.entity_id
_entity_poly.type
_entity_poly.pdbx_seq_one_letter_code
_entity_poly.pdbx_strand_id
1 'polypeptide(L)'
;MAVLKVVNYGNPILRKVCEPVKDFTKLDAIIVDMFDSMYEAEGIGLAANQVGIDLNLFIIDITHTEESEHTHTFINSSIIETSGDEELFQEGCLSLPGIALDVLRPEKVKLKYQTLDEQWHEDEFEGLLARAIQHEMDHLNGVFIVDRVSEIERIQYQKDLKELERKSKSLISSDLNQKGLSLIHI
;
A
#
# COMPACT_ATOMS: atom_id res chain seq x y z
N MET A 1 -12.01 0.72 -17.66
CA MET A 1 -11.47 1.39 -16.47
C MET A 1 -12.41 1.10 -15.33
N ALA A 2 -11.94 0.37 -14.34
CA ALA A 2 -12.73 -0.02 -13.19
C ALA A 2 -12.10 0.56 -11.92
N VAL A 3 -12.91 1.22 -11.09
CA VAL A 3 -12.48 1.64 -9.76
C VAL A 3 -12.53 0.40 -8.85
N LEU A 4 -11.36 -0.03 -8.39
CA LEU A 4 -11.21 -1.14 -7.47
C LEU A 4 -11.51 -0.67 -6.04
N LYS A 5 -12.18 -1.52 -5.27
CA LYS A 5 -12.50 -1.18 -3.90
C LYS A 5 -11.25 -1.30 -3.02
N VAL A 6 -10.91 -0.22 -2.32
CA VAL A 6 -9.86 -0.26 -1.29
C VAL A 6 -10.33 -1.13 -0.12
N VAL A 7 -9.52 -2.10 0.27
CA VAL A 7 -9.77 -2.95 1.42
C VAL A 7 -9.10 -2.35 2.67
N ASN A 8 -9.78 -2.46 3.80
CA ASN A 8 -9.37 -1.83 5.05
C ASN A 8 -8.70 -2.81 6.01
N TYR A 9 -8.06 -2.24 7.02
CA TYR A 9 -7.46 -2.97 8.14
C TYR A 9 -8.39 -4.06 8.67
N GLY A 10 -7.81 -5.25 8.92
CA GLY A 10 -8.56 -6.46 9.26
C GLY A 10 -8.79 -7.40 8.06
N ASN A 11 -8.57 -6.95 6.82
CA ASN A 11 -8.53 -7.84 5.67
C ASN A 11 -7.21 -8.64 5.68
N PRO A 12 -7.25 -9.98 5.63
CA PRO A 12 -6.04 -10.81 5.72
C PRO A 12 -4.98 -10.53 4.66
N ILE A 13 -5.38 -10.10 3.45
CA ILE A 13 -4.45 -9.81 2.37
C ILE A 13 -3.44 -8.71 2.74
N LEU A 14 -3.86 -7.74 3.58
CA LEU A 14 -3.02 -6.63 4.01
C LEU A 14 -1.91 -7.02 5.00
N ARG A 15 -1.94 -8.26 5.52
CA ARG A 15 -0.91 -8.79 6.42
C ARG A 15 0.00 -9.82 5.75
N LYS A 16 -0.20 -10.08 4.47
CA LYS A 16 0.67 -10.94 3.68
C LYS A 16 1.90 -10.18 3.18
N VAL A 17 2.99 -10.93 2.97
CA VAL A 17 4.05 -10.53 2.05
C VAL A 17 3.57 -10.83 0.65
N CYS A 18 3.53 -9.81 -0.21
CA CYS A 18 2.98 -9.93 -1.55
C CYS A 18 3.85 -10.79 -2.47
N GLU A 19 3.21 -11.55 -3.33
CA GLU A 19 3.86 -12.41 -4.31
C GLU A 19 4.53 -11.60 -5.43
N PRO A 20 5.67 -12.05 -5.96
CA PRO A 20 6.29 -11.38 -7.08
C PRO A 20 5.44 -11.49 -8.35
N VAL A 21 5.42 -10.43 -9.14
CA VAL A 21 4.84 -10.42 -10.48
C VAL A 21 5.68 -11.32 -11.40
N LYS A 22 5.05 -12.32 -12.01
CA LYS A 22 5.67 -13.25 -12.97
C LYS A 22 5.10 -13.09 -14.38
N ASP A 23 3.88 -12.61 -14.49
CA ASP A 23 3.18 -12.40 -15.76
C ASP A 23 2.83 -10.91 -15.89
N PHE A 24 3.46 -10.25 -16.84
CA PHE A 24 3.31 -8.84 -17.14
C PHE A 24 2.21 -8.55 -18.18
N THR A 25 1.64 -9.57 -18.82
CA THR A 25 0.76 -9.41 -20.00
C THR A 25 -0.54 -8.64 -19.73
N LYS A 26 -1.01 -8.59 -18.47
CA LYS A 26 -2.25 -7.90 -18.07
C LYS A 26 -1.99 -6.78 -17.07
N LEU A 27 -0.74 -6.49 -16.80
CA LEU A 27 -0.36 -5.58 -15.73
C LEU A 27 -0.76 -4.13 -16.04
N ASP A 28 -0.69 -3.72 -17.31
CA ASP A 28 -1.13 -2.39 -17.77
C ASP A 28 -2.56 -2.07 -17.33
N ALA A 29 -3.50 -3.00 -17.54
CA ALA A 29 -4.89 -2.80 -17.16
C ALA A 29 -5.06 -2.70 -15.64
N ILE A 30 -4.34 -3.52 -14.88
CA ILE A 30 -4.35 -3.48 -13.40
C ILE A 30 -3.81 -2.13 -12.90
N ILE A 31 -2.70 -1.65 -13.47
CA ILE A 31 -2.08 -0.38 -13.09
C ILE A 31 -3.03 0.80 -13.36
N VAL A 32 -3.69 0.83 -14.52
CA VAL A 32 -4.68 1.87 -14.85
C VAL A 32 -5.83 1.85 -13.83
N ASP A 33 -6.39 0.69 -13.52
CA ASP A 33 -7.48 0.57 -12.54
C ASP A 33 -6.99 0.93 -11.11
N MET A 34 -5.72 0.69 -10.78
CA MET A 34 -5.12 1.12 -9.51
C MET A 34 -4.98 2.65 -9.44
N PHE A 35 -4.53 3.32 -10.51
CA PHE A 35 -4.47 4.79 -10.54
C PHE A 35 -5.86 5.41 -10.41
N ASP A 36 -6.86 4.91 -11.16
CA ASP A 36 -8.24 5.38 -11.04
C ASP A 36 -8.76 5.24 -9.59
N SER A 37 -8.45 4.11 -8.96
CA SER A 37 -8.86 3.81 -7.58
C SER A 37 -8.17 4.70 -6.56
N MET A 38 -6.88 4.98 -6.76
CA MET A 38 -6.08 5.87 -5.92
C MET A 38 -6.61 7.30 -5.98
N TYR A 39 -6.91 7.81 -7.18
CA TYR A 39 -7.45 9.16 -7.37
C TYR A 39 -8.86 9.30 -6.78
N GLU A 40 -9.74 8.31 -6.97
CA GLU A 40 -11.07 8.30 -6.36
C GLU A 40 -11.00 8.32 -4.83
N ALA A 41 -9.97 7.71 -4.26
CA ALA A 41 -9.72 7.68 -2.82
C ALA A 41 -8.89 8.89 -2.32
N GLU A 42 -8.55 9.86 -3.19
CA GLU A 42 -7.74 11.04 -2.88
C GLU A 42 -6.34 10.68 -2.29
N GLY A 43 -5.77 9.55 -2.74
CA GLY A 43 -4.44 9.09 -2.33
C GLY A 43 -3.32 9.56 -3.26
N ILE A 44 -2.09 9.49 -2.78
CA ILE A 44 -0.85 9.77 -3.53
C ILE A 44 -0.05 8.49 -3.82
N GLY A 45 -0.37 7.39 -3.17
CA GLY A 45 0.21 6.07 -3.35
C GLY A 45 -0.83 4.97 -3.12
N LEU A 46 -0.60 3.81 -3.74
CA LEU A 46 -1.47 2.64 -3.58
C LEU A 46 -0.71 1.36 -3.89
N ALA A 47 -0.65 0.44 -2.94
CA ALA A 47 -0.13 -0.90 -3.14
C ALA A 47 -1.23 -1.87 -3.61
N ALA A 48 -0.86 -2.86 -4.42
CA ALA A 48 -1.80 -3.80 -5.02
C ALA A 48 -2.63 -4.57 -3.98
N ASN A 49 -2.05 -4.95 -2.84
CA ASN A 49 -2.79 -5.65 -1.78
C ASN A 49 -3.89 -4.78 -1.15
N GLN A 50 -3.79 -3.44 -1.22
CA GLN A 50 -4.84 -2.54 -0.75
C GLN A 50 -6.10 -2.56 -1.64
N VAL A 51 -6.01 -3.10 -2.84
CA VAL A 51 -7.16 -3.36 -3.73
C VAL A 51 -7.43 -4.86 -3.94
N GLY A 52 -6.91 -5.69 -3.03
CA GLY A 52 -7.19 -7.13 -3.00
C GLY A 52 -6.35 -7.96 -3.97
N ILE A 53 -5.26 -7.42 -4.53
CA ILE A 53 -4.37 -8.08 -5.48
C ILE A 53 -3.06 -8.45 -4.78
N ASP A 54 -2.76 -9.74 -4.70
CA ASP A 54 -1.55 -10.27 -4.03
C ASP A 54 -0.35 -10.25 -4.98
N LEU A 55 0.14 -9.04 -5.30
CA LEU A 55 1.29 -8.82 -6.16
C LEU A 55 2.23 -7.76 -5.58
N ASN A 56 3.53 -7.97 -5.74
CA ASN A 56 4.54 -6.96 -5.41
C ASN A 56 4.53 -5.87 -6.49
N LEU A 57 3.57 -4.95 -6.33
CA LEU A 57 3.29 -3.84 -7.22
C LEU A 57 2.71 -2.68 -6.41
N PHE A 58 3.22 -1.49 -6.63
CA PHE A 58 2.60 -0.25 -6.14
C PHE A 58 2.79 0.91 -7.11
N ILE A 59 1.97 1.92 -6.95
CA ILE A 59 1.95 3.14 -7.76
C ILE A 59 2.04 4.37 -6.86
N ILE A 60 2.64 5.44 -7.37
CA ILE A 60 2.72 6.73 -6.69
C ILE A 60 2.49 7.84 -7.72
N ASP A 61 1.72 8.85 -7.33
CA ASP A 61 1.57 10.12 -8.05
C ASP A 61 1.69 11.30 -7.08
N ILE A 62 2.81 12.01 -7.20
CA ILE A 62 3.08 13.27 -6.50
C ILE A 62 3.34 14.42 -7.50
N THR A 63 2.81 14.31 -8.72
CA THR A 63 2.98 15.32 -9.78
C THR A 63 2.32 16.66 -9.44
N HIS A 64 1.48 16.71 -8.41
CA HIS A 64 0.94 17.95 -7.85
C HIS A 64 1.95 18.71 -6.97
N THR A 65 3.12 18.14 -6.72
CA THR A 65 4.26 18.76 -6.04
C THR A 65 5.36 19.10 -7.03
N GLU A 66 6.38 19.84 -6.57
CA GLU A 66 7.56 20.14 -7.39
C GLU A 66 8.60 18.99 -7.38
N GLU A 67 8.34 17.92 -6.62
CA GLU A 67 9.30 16.82 -6.43
C GLU A 67 9.27 15.77 -7.55
N SER A 68 8.20 15.69 -8.34
CA SER A 68 8.12 14.76 -9.46
C SER A 68 7.28 15.30 -10.61
N GLU A 69 7.79 15.12 -11.83
CA GLU A 69 7.08 15.48 -13.08
C GLU A 69 6.26 14.30 -13.63
N HIS A 70 6.44 13.09 -13.09
CA HIS A 70 5.85 11.86 -13.61
C HIS A 70 5.24 11.01 -12.52
N THR A 71 4.25 10.22 -12.90
CA THR A 71 3.74 9.11 -12.07
C THR A 71 4.74 7.97 -12.03
N HIS A 72 4.74 7.22 -10.95
CA HIS A 72 5.67 6.10 -10.76
C HIS A 72 4.90 4.78 -10.61
N THR A 73 5.47 3.74 -11.21
CA THR A 73 5.01 2.35 -11.06
C THR A 73 6.21 1.48 -10.73
N PHE A 74 6.11 0.77 -9.63
CA PHE A 74 7.18 -0.06 -9.09
C PHE A 74 6.71 -1.51 -9.00
N ILE A 75 7.44 -2.41 -9.65
CA ILE A 75 7.12 -3.84 -9.77
C ILE A 75 8.28 -4.64 -9.19
N ASN A 76 7.99 -5.70 -8.44
CA ASN A 76 8.99 -6.59 -7.85
C ASN A 76 10.06 -5.85 -7.04
N SER A 77 9.59 -4.90 -6.25
CA SER A 77 10.45 -3.94 -5.54
C SER A 77 11.05 -4.51 -4.27
N SER A 78 12.27 -4.06 -3.98
CA SER A 78 12.94 -4.30 -2.69
C SER A 78 13.78 -3.08 -2.30
N ILE A 79 13.69 -2.66 -1.05
CA ILE A 79 14.60 -1.64 -0.50
C ILE A 79 15.97 -2.29 -0.29
N ILE A 80 17.00 -1.70 -0.93
CA ILE A 80 18.40 -2.14 -0.80
C ILE A 80 19.07 -1.45 0.37
N GLU A 81 18.82 -0.14 0.51
CA GLU A 81 19.48 0.71 1.49
C GLU A 81 18.56 1.86 1.86
N THR A 82 18.71 2.33 3.09
CA THR A 82 18.12 3.59 3.58
C THR A 82 19.23 4.47 4.10
N SER A 83 19.13 5.79 3.90
CA SER A 83 20.16 6.76 4.30
C SER A 83 19.57 8.14 4.58
N GLY A 84 20.41 9.09 4.95
CA GLY A 84 19.99 10.42 5.37
C GLY A 84 19.53 10.46 6.83
N ASP A 85 19.03 11.60 7.26
CA ASP A 85 18.48 11.78 8.60
C ASP A 85 17.08 11.13 8.69
N GLU A 86 16.71 10.75 9.91
CA GLU A 86 15.34 10.29 10.15
C GLU A 86 14.43 11.49 10.40
N GLU A 87 13.33 11.56 9.65
CA GLU A 87 12.35 12.62 9.75
C GLU A 87 11.01 12.10 10.26
N LEU A 88 10.45 12.83 11.23
CA LEU A 88 9.10 12.57 11.72
C LEU A 88 8.09 13.36 10.87
N PHE A 89 7.15 12.65 10.26
CA PHE A 89 6.14 13.25 9.41
C PHE A 89 4.79 12.54 9.56
N GLN A 90 3.69 13.30 9.50
CA GLN A 90 2.35 12.74 9.61
C GLN A 90 1.95 12.00 8.33
N GLU A 91 1.65 10.72 8.48
CA GLU A 91 1.16 9.85 7.42
C GLU A 91 -0.28 9.42 7.65
N GLY A 92 -1.09 9.44 6.59
CA GLY A 92 -2.37 8.75 6.50
C GLY A 92 -2.25 7.48 5.68
N CYS A 93 -3.29 6.66 5.67
CA CYS A 93 -3.31 5.44 4.87
C CYS A 93 -4.74 5.16 4.39
N LEU A 94 -4.91 4.88 3.09
CA LEU A 94 -6.22 4.58 2.50
C LEU A 94 -6.90 3.36 3.13
N SER A 95 -6.11 2.39 3.62
CA SER A 95 -6.60 1.20 4.33
C SER A 95 -6.86 1.43 5.83
N LEU A 96 -6.56 2.63 6.35
CA LEU A 96 -6.77 3.06 7.74
C LEU A 96 -7.52 4.41 7.77
N PRO A 97 -8.74 4.48 7.22
CA PRO A 97 -9.48 5.73 7.13
C PRO A 97 -9.67 6.39 8.50
N GLY A 98 -9.36 7.70 8.57
CA GLY A 98 -9.48 8.50 9.79
C GLY A 98 -8.32 8.34 10.79
N ILE A 99 -7.28 7.57 10.45
CA ILE A 99 -6.08 7.42 11.28
C ILE A 99 -4.91 8.12 10.58
N ALA A 100 -4.29 9.06 11.27
CA ALA A 100 -3.06 9.72 10.87
C ALA A 100 -2.06 9.67 12.03
N LEU A 101 -0.81 9.34 11.73
CA LEU A 101 0.24 9.10 12.72
C LEU A 101 1.55 9.74 12.27
N ASP A 102 2.30 10.25 13.23
CA ASP A 102 3.65 10.74 12.99
C ASP A 102 4.61 9.55 12.91
N VAL A 103 5.10 9.29 11.70
CA VAL A 103 5.97 8.13 11.41
C VAL A 103 7.39 8.62 11.16
N LEU A 104 8.34 8.01 11.87
CA LEU A 104 9.77 8.26 11.68
C LEU A 104 10.28 7.41 10.52
N ARG A 105 10.88 8.08 9.50
CA ARG A 105 11.47 7.40 8.35
C ARG A 105 12.78 8.07 7.93
N PRO A 106 13.74 7.27 7.40
CA PRO A 106 14.91 7.84 6.74
C PRO A 106 14.52 8.67 5.52
N GLU A 107 15.23 9.77 5.32
CA GLU A 107 15.02 10.74 4.25
C GLU A 107 15.16 10.13 2.85
N LYS A 108 16.07 9.15 2.71
CA LYS A 108 16.45 8.55 1.43
C LYS A 108 16.27 7.04 1.43
N VAL A 109 15.89 6.53 0.26
CA VAL A 109 15.76 5.10 0.01
C VAL A 109 16.38 4.72 -1.33
N LYS A 110 17.21 3.69 -1.34
CA LYS A 110 17.67 3.04 -2.57
C LYS A 110 16.80 1.82 -2.83
N LEU A 111 16.11 1.84 -3.97
CA LEU A 111 15.15 0.81 -4.36
C LEU A 111 15.68 0.05 -5.57
N LYS A 112 15.55 -1.27 -5.55
CA LYS A 112 15.64 -2.13 -6.72
C LYS A 112 14.23 -2.51 -7.14
N TYR A 113 13.90 -2.38 -8.42
CA TYR A 113 12.55 -2.63 -8.94
C TYR A 113 12.56 -2.96 -10.43
N GLN A 114 11.44 -3.43 -10.95
CA GLN A 114 11.18 -3.53 -12.38
C GLN A 114 10.18 -2.48 -12.85
N THR A 115 10.29 -2.10 -14.11
CA THR A 115 9.29 -1.34 -14.86
C THR A 115 8.47 -2.28 -15.76
N LEU A 116 7.44 -1.75 -16.43
CA LEU A 116 6.54 -2.55 -17.28
C LEU A 116 7.23 -3.23 -18.48
N ASP A 117 8.37 -2.74 -18.91
CA ASP A 117 9.23 -3.36 -19.92
C ASP A 117 10.11 -4.49 -19.38
N GLU A 118 9.84 -4.91 -18.12
CA GLU A 118 10.54 -5.99 -17.40
C GLU A 118 12.01 -5.69 -17.07
N GLN A 119 12.47 -4.45 -17.31
CA GLN A 119 13.85 -4.07 -17.00
C GLN A 119 14.03 -3.80 -15.51
N TRP A 120 15.17 -4.23 -14.98
CA TRP A 120 15.57 -3.95 -13.60
C TRP A 120 16.28 -2.60 -13.48
N HIS A 121 15.90 -1.85 -12.45
CA HIS A 121 16.46 -0.56 -12.08
C HIS A 121 16.92 -0.58 -10.63
N GLU A 122 17.90 0.25 -10.33
CA GLU A 122 18.34 0.57 -8.96
C GLU A 122 18.55 2.07 -8.88
N ASP A 123 17.65 2.75 -8.19
CA ASP A 123 17.68 4.20 -8.06
C ASP A 123 17.56 4.64 -6.61
N GLU A 124 18.10 5.81 -6.31
CA GLU A 124 17.96 6.47 -5.02
C GLU A 124 16.87 7.54 -5.13
N PHE A 125 15.98 7.55 -4.14
CA PHE A 125 14.88 8.49 -4.02
C PHE A 125 15.00 9.24 -2.68
N GLU A 126 14.53 10.50 -2.64
CA GLU A 126 14.54 11.34 -1.44
C GLU A 126 13.21 12.09 -1.28
N GLY A 127 13.03 12.77 -0.14
CA GLY A 127 11.86 13.61 0.14
C GLY A 127 10.54 12.84 0.21
N LEU A 128 9.47 13.46 -0.28
CA LEU A 128 8.13 12.89 -0.25
C LEU A 128 8.04 11.58 -1.05
N LEU A 129 8.76 11.49 -2.18
CA LEU A 129 8.77 10.27 -2.99
C LEU A 129 9.39 9.10 -2.23
N ALA A 130 10.51 9.29 -1.54
CA ALA A 130 11.14 8.25 -0.73
C ALA A 130 10.23 7.82 0.44
N ARG A 131 9.49 8.75 1.04
CA ARG A 131 8.51 8.47 2.09
C ARG A 131 7.36 7.63 1.58
N ALA A 132 6.77 8.01 0.44
CA ALA A 132 5.69 7.26 -0.19
C ALA A 132 6.15 5.85 -0.60
N ILE A 133 7.34 5.71 -1.18
CA ILE A 133 7.93 4.40 -1.50
C ILE A 133 8.01 3.52 -0.25
N GLN A 134 8.52 4.04 0.85
CA GLN A 134 8.63 3.28 2.11
C GLN A 134 7.26 2.89 2.67
N HIS A 135 6.26 3.77 2.54
CA HIS A 135 4.88 3.48 2.95
C HIS A 135 4.28 2.33 2.13
N GLU A 136 4.39 2.39 0.80
CA GLU A 136 3.85 1.34 -0.08
C GLU A 136 4.63 0.02 0.05
N MET A 137 5.95 0.09 0.25
CA MET A 137 6.76 -1.10 0.56
C MET A 137 6.35 -1.77 1.87
N ASP A 138 5.95 -0.99 2.88
CA ASP A 138 5.38 -1.54 4.11
C ASP A 138 4.14 -2.37 3.81
N HIS A 139 3.20 -1.85 2.99
CA HIS A 139 2.01 -2.59 2.59
C HIS A 139 2.34 -3.91 1.91
N LEU A 140 3.32 -3.93 1.00
CA LEU A 140 3.75 -5.15 0.33
C LEU A 140 4.37 -6.19 1.28
N ASN A 141 4.81 -5.76 2.46
CA ASN A 141 5.38 -6.61 3.52
C ASN A 141 4.40 -6.86 4.69
N GLY A 142 3.14 -6.48 4.54
CA GLY A 142 2.11 -6.68 5.56
C GLY A 142 2.24 -5.76 6.78
N VAL A 143 2.90 -4.63 6.64
CA VAL A 143 3.15 -3.63 7.70
C VAL A 143 2.26 -2.40 7.49
N PHE A 144 1.76 -1.84 8.57
CA PHE A 144 0.97 -0.60 8.58
C PHE A 144 1.70 0.51 9.34
N ILE A 145 1.28 1.76 9.14
CA ILE A 145 1.80 2.91 9.90
C ILE A 145 1.64 2.72 11.41
N VAL A 146 0.59 2.04 11.87
CA VAL A 146 0.36 1.71 13.29
C VAL A 146 1.38 0.72 13.87
N ASP A 147 2.15 0.05 13.02
CA ASP A 147 3.24 -0.85 13.43
C ASP A 147 4.59 -0.10 13.47
N ARG A 148 4.63 1.15 13.00
CA ARG A 148 5.82 2.02 12.94
C ARG A 148 5.91 3.01 14.11
N VAL A 149 4.87 3.10 14.90
CA VAL A 149 4.80 4.01 16.05
C VAL A 149 4.91 3.26 17.37
N SER A 150 5.09 4.00 18.47
CA SER A 150 5.15 3.40 19.81
C SER A 150 3.84 2.72 20.20
N GLU A 151 3.92 1.75 21.12
CA GLU A 151 2.73 1.09 21.66
C GLU A 151 1.75 2.07 22.31
N ILE A 152 2.26 3.13 22.95
CA ILE A 152 1.44 4.18 23.57
C ILE A 152 0.63 4.95 22.52
N GLU A 153 1.22 5.29 21.40
CA GLU A 153 0.54 5.95 20.29
C GLU A 153 -0.49 5.03 19.65
N ARG A 154 -0.11 3.77 19.41
CA ARG A 154 -1.00 2.75 18.85
C ARG A 154 -2.24 2.49 19.71
N ILE A 155 -2.10 2.48 21.04
CA ILE A 155 -3.21 2.28 21.99
C ILE A 155 -4.29 3.34 21.81
N GLN A 156 -3.94 4.57 21.47
CA GLN A 156 -4.91 5.66 21.26
C GLN A 156 -5.91 5.33 20.14
N TYR A 157 -5.49 4.57 19.14
CA TYR A 157 -6.30 4.15 18.00
C TYR A 157 -6.91 2.74 18.13
N GLN A 158 -6.73 2.08 19.28
CA GLN A 158 -7.16 0.69 19.46
C GLN A 158 -8.66 0.48 19.19
N LYS A 159 -9.49 1.46 19.56
CA LYS A 159 -10.94 1.38 19.32
C LYS A 159 -11.25 1.45 17.83
N ASP A 160 -10.61 2.36 17.12
CA ASP A 160 -10.82 2.58 15.68
C ASP A 160 -10.30 1.38 14.88
N LEU A 161 -9.15 0.83 15.25
CA LEU A 161 -8.59 -0.39 14.65
C LEU A 161 -9.51 -1.59 14.83
N LYS A 162 -10.09 -1.80 16.02
CA LYS A 162 -11.06 -2.86 16.27
C LYS A 162 -12.33 -2.70 15.45
N GLU A 163 -12.80 -1.47 15.27
CA GLU A 163 -13.98 -1.18 14.45
C GLU A 163 -13.71 -1.43 12.97
N LEU A 164 -12.56 -1.01 12.44
CA LEU A 164 -12.14 -1.31 11.06
C LEU A 164 -12.04 -2.81 10.84
N GLU A 165 -11.41 -3.54 11.75
CA GLU A 165 -11.28 -5.00 11.68
C GLU A 165 -12.66 -5.68 11.67
N ARG A 166 -13.57 -5.26 12.53
CA ARG A 166 -14.95 -5.78 12.58
C ARG A 166 -15.69 -5.56 11.26
N LYS A 167 -15.59 -4.34 10.69
CA LYS A 167 -16.20 -4.00 9.40
C LYS A 167 -15.61 -4.83 8.26
N SER A 168 -14.29 -4.98 8.20
CA SER A 168 -13.61 -5.79 7.19
C SER A 168 -14.06 -7.26 7.23
N LYS A 169 -14.13 -7.85 8.41
CA LYS A 169 -14.60 -9.24 8.60
C LYS A 169 -16.06 -9.42 8.15
N SER A 170 -16.92 -8.45 8.44
CA SER A 170 -18.32 -8.47 8.00
C SER A 170 -18.45 -8.42 6.47
N LEU A 171 -17.66 -7.57 5.81
CA LEU A 171 -17.66 -7.46 4.34
C LEU A 171 -17.19 -8.76 3.68
N ILE A 172 -16.09 -9.34 4.17
CA ILE A 172 -15.59 -10.62 3.65
C ILE A 172 -16.65 -11.71 3.77
N SER A 173 -17.33 -11.79 4.92
CA SER A 173 -18.38 -12.78 5.15
C SER A 173 -19.58 -12.59 4.21
N SER A 174 -19.97 -11.35 3.92
CA SER A 174 -21.06 -11.04 2.98
C SER A 174 -20.70 -11.40 1.54
N ASP A 175 -19.45 -11.11 1.11
CA ASP A 175 -18.97 -11.43 -0.23
C ASP A 175 -18.90 -12.95 -0.46
N LEU A 176 -18.49 -13.71 0.54
CA LEU A 176 -18.48 -15.18 0.50
C LEU A 176 -19.90 -15.75 0.35
N ASN A 177 -20.86 -15.21 1.11
CA ASN A 177 -22.25 -15.64 1.04
C ASN A 177 -22.88 -15.32 -0.33
N GLN A 178 -22.60 -14.16 -0.92
CA GLN A 178 -23.10 -13.79 -2.25
C GLN A 178 -22.51 -14.64 -3.37
N LYS A 179 -21.26 -15.10 -3.24
CA LYS A 179 -20.61 -16.00 -4.20
C LYS A 179 -21.02 -17.47 -4.05
N GLY A 180 -21.97 -17.80 -3.16
CA GLY A 180 -22.48 -19.17 -2.96
C GLY A 180 -21.49 -20.14 -2.33
N LEU A 181 -20.40 -19.63 -1.76
CA LEU A 181 -19.44 -20.39 -0.96
C LEU A 181 -19.99 -20.52 0.47
N SER A 182 -20.99 -21.40 0.63
CA SER A 182 -21.41 -21.86 1.97
C SER A 182 -20.20 -22.45 2.67
N LEU A 183 -19.84 -21.90 3.82
CA LEU A 183 -18.90 -22.53 4.72
C LEU A 183 -19.45 -23.89 5.13
N ILE A 184 -19.00 -24.94 4.48
CA ILE A 184 -19.17 -26.30 4.99
C ILE A 184 -18.29 -26.36 6.23
N HIS A 185 -18.92 -26.37 7.38
CA HIS A 185 -18.26 -26.69 8.63
C HIS A 185 -17.67 -28.09 8.54
N ILE A 186 -16.34 -28.16 8.59
CA ILE A 186 -15.63 -29.37 9.01
C ILE A 186 -15.19 -29.16 10.44
#